data_ae069f7431c77d642f3a9e5112dbc750
#
_entry.id   ae069f7431c77d642f3a9e5112dbc750
#
_cell.length_a   1.000
_cell.length_b   1.000
_cell.length_c   1.000
_cell.angle_alpha   90.00
_cell.angle_beta   90.00
_cell.angle_gamma   90.00
#
_symmetry.space_group_name_H-M   'P 1'
#
loop_
_entity.id
_entity.type
_entity.pdbx_description
1 polymer ?
#
loop_
_entity_poly.entity_id
_entity_poly.type
_entity_poly.pdbx_seq_one_letter_code
_entity_poly.pdbx_strand_id
1 'polypeptide(L)'
;MIRHVVAWKFKPEETERAKVFINRFADLKNVIDVIVDMKVGFNTISSAYFDAVLVLDVNAKDDLETYKNHPEHKKVSALCKEIRVDRQAVDIEF
;
A
#
# COMPACT_ATOMS: atom_id res chain seq x y z
N MET A 1 -15.81 -3.05 -10.04
CA MET A 1 -14.76 -2.49 -9.15
C MET A 1 -13.75 -3.56 -8.78
N ILE A 2 -12.51 -3.18 -8.64
CA ILE A 2 -11.44 -4.04 -8.11
C ILE A 2 -10.95 -3.42 -6.81
N ARG A 3 -10.87 -4.22 -5.77
CA ARG A 3 -10.29 -3.83 -4.49
C ARG A 3 -8.97 -4.55 -4.29
N HIS A 4 -7.92 -3.79 -4.15
CA HIS A 4 -6.55 -4.25 -3.90
C HIS A 4 -6.25 -4.09 -2.42
N VAL A 5 -5.95 -5.19 -1.73
CA VAL A 5 -5.64 -5.17 -0.30
C VAL A 5 -4.22 -5.67 -0.11
N VAL A 6 -3.41 -4.90 0.60
CA VAL A 6 -2.03 -5.26 0.90
C VAL A 6 -1.78 -5.11 2.38
N ALA A 7 -1.11 -6.08 2.96
CA ALA A 7 -0.65 -6.02 4.34
C ALA A 7 0.86 -6.14 4.38
N TRP A 8 1.49 -5.36 5.27
CA TRP A 8 2.96 -5.35 5.42
C TRP A 8 3.35 -5.59 6.85
N LYS A 9 4.48 -6.31 7.01
CA LYS A 9 5.22 -6.37 8.25
C LYS A 9 6.58 -5.73 8.01
N PHE A 10 6.97 -4.82 8.89
CA PHE A 10 8.21 -4.07 8.76
C PHE A 10 9.29 -4.59 9.69
N LYS A 11 10.55 -4.36 9.33
CA LYS A 11 11.68 -4.62 10.22
C LYS A 11 11.55 -3.74 11.46
N PRO A 12 11.75 -4.28 12.68
CA PRO A 12 11.57 -3.50 13.91
C PRO A 12 12.44 -2.24 13.98
N GLU A 13 13.65 -2.29 13.42
CA GLU A 13 14.58 -1.16 13.39
C GLU A 13 14.20 -0.09 12.38
N GLU A 14 13.21 -0.34 11.52
CA GLU A 14 12.81 0.56 10.45
C GLU A 14 11.51 1.34 10.75
N THR A 15 11.15 1.46 12.02
CA THR A 15 9.89 2.09 12.43
C THR A 15 9.72 3.50 11.86
N GLU A 16 10.78 4.32 11.86
CA GLU A 16 10.68 5.68 11.34
C GLU A 16 10.50 5.70 9.82
N ARG A 17 11.23 4.85 9.11
CA ARG A 17 11.05 4.76 7.65
C ARG A 17 9.69 4.19 7.27
N ALA A 18 9.14 3.30 8.10
CA ALA A 18 7.78 2.79 7.88
C ALA A 18 6.73 3.91 7.96
N LYS A 19 6.88 4.85 8.89
CA LYS A 19 5.99 6.02 8.98
C LYS A 19 6.09 6.88 7.72
N VAL A 20 7.30 7.11 7.22
CA VAL A 20 7.53 7.85 5.97
C VAL A 20 6.86 7.12 4.81
N PHE A 21 7.03 5.80 4.73
CA PHE A 21 6.44 4.96 3.70
C PHE A 21 4.91 5.08 3.68
N ILE A 22 4.27 4.95 4.83
CA ILE A 22 2.79 5.02 4.93
C ILE A 22 2.29 6.42 4.52
N ASN A 23 2.97 7.49 4.96
CA ASN A 23 2.59 8.85 4.60
C ASN A 23 2.75 9.11 3.10
N ARG A 24 3.83 8.65 2.50
CA ARG A 24 4.05 8.78 1.06
C ARG A 24 3.02 7.95 0.28
N PHE A 25 2.67 6.78 0.79
CA PHE A 25 1.64 5.94 0.17
C PHE A 25 0.28 6.65 0.16
N ALA A 26 -0.09 7.25 1.29
CA ALA A 26 -1.36 7.99 1.40
C ALA A 26 -1.45 9.14 0.38
N ASP A 27 -0.33 9.77 0.06
CA ASP A 27 -0.29 10.87 -0.91
C ASP A 27 -0.51 10.41 -2.36
N LEU A 28 -0.35 9.13 -2.66
CA LEU A 28 -0.54 8.61 -4.02
C LEU A 28 -1.97 8.80 -4.52
N LYS A 29 -2.95 8.86 -3.64
CA LYS A 29 -4.34 9.14 -4.02
C LYS A 29 -4.47 10.46 -4.76
N ASN A 30 -3.66 11.45 -4.39
CA ASN A 30 -3.70 12.78 -5.00
C ASN A 30 -2.91 12.87 -6.32
N VAL A 31 -2.12 11.85 -6.64
CA VAL A 31 -1.19 11.87 -7.77
C VAL A 31 -1.60 10.88 -8.87
N ILE A 32 -2.18 9.74 -8.49
CA ILE A 32 -2.54 8.67 -9.43
C ILE A 32 -4.05 8.71 -9.67
N ASP A 33 -4.44 9.20 -10.83
CA ASP A 33 -5.84 9.52 -11.15
C ASP A 33 -6.79 8.32 -11.16
N VAL A 34 -6.27 7.11 -11.44
CA VAL A 34 -7.13 5.92 -11.51
C VAL A 34 -7.59 5.42 -10.14
N ILE A 35 -7.01 5.93 -9.06
CA ILE A 35 -7.42 5.55 -7.71
C ILE A 35 -8.79 6.16 -7.40
N VAL A 36 -9.80 5.31 -7.20
CA VAL A 36 -11.16 5.75 -6.83
C VAL A 36 -11.22 6.07 -5.34
N ASP A 37 -10.68 5.17 -4.52
CA ASP A 37 -10.60 5.36 -3.08
C ASP A 37 -9.37 4.62 -2.54
N MET A 38 -8.84 5.10 -1.44
CA MET A 38 -7.70 4.49 -0.79
C MET A 38 -7.73 4.77 0.70
N LYS A 39 -7.46 3.73 1.48
CA LYS A 39 -7.19 3.86 2.91
C LYS A 39 -5.90 3.10 3.21
N VAL A 40 -5.02 3.72 3.96
CA VAL A 40 -3.77 3.11 4.39
C VAL A 40 -3.49 3.53 5.82
N GLY A 41 -3.01 2.61 6.63
CA GLY A 41 -2.72 2.93 8.03
C GLY A 41 -2.08 1.78 8.77
N PHE A 42 -1.62 2.11 9.97
CA PHE A 42 -1.02 1.15 10.87
C PHE A 42 -2.07 0.37 11.63
N ASN A 43 -1.73 -0.87 11.95
CA ASN A 43 -2.49 -1.70 12.86
C ASN A 43 -2.58 -1.05 14.24
N THR A 44 -3.77 -1.10 14.85
CA THR A 44 -4.02 -0.58 16.19
C THR A 44 -4.06 -1.69 17.24
N ILE A 45 -4.02 -2.96 16.82
CA ILE A 45 -4.10 -4.13 17.71
C ILE A 45 -2.73 -4.80 17.75
N SER A 46 -2.05 -4.71 18.88
CA SER A 46 -0.66 -5.17 19.02
C SER A 46 -0.46 -6.67 18.80
N SER A 47 -1.51 -7.48 18.91
CA SER A 47 -1.44 -8.92 18.71
C SER A 47 -1.47 -9.35 17.25
N ALA A 48 -1.78 -8.45 16.31
CA ALA A 48 -1.82 -8.79 14.88
C ALA A 48 -0.41 -8.94 14.32
N TYR A 49 -0.25 -9.89 13.40
CA TYR A 49 1.05 -10.15 12.77
C TYR A 49 1.52 -8.99 11.90
N PHE A 50 0.63 -8.47 11.04
CA PHE A 50 0.97 -7.38 10.13
C PHE A 50 0.88 -6.02 10.80
N ASP A 51 1.77 -5.11 10.41
CA ASP A 51 1.90 -3.79 11.03
C ASP A 51 1.03 -2.72 10.36
N ALA A 52 0.72 -2.89 9.08
CA ALA A 52 -0.03 -1.90 8.31
C ALA A 52 -0.81 -2.55 7.18
N VAL A 53 -1.83 -1.85 6.69
CA VAL A 53 -2.67 -2.32 5.60
C VAL A 53 -3.00 -1.18 4.65
N LEU A 54 -3.14 -1.53 3.37
CA LEU A 54 -3.67 -0.69 2.30
C LEU A 54 -4.96 -1.32 1.78
N VAL A 55 -5.99 -0.50 1.60
CA VAL A 55 -7.19 -0.87 0.85
C VAL A 55 -7.37 0.15 -0.26
N LEU A 56 -7.30 -0.29 -1.51
CA LEU A 56 -7.31 0.58 -2.68
C LEU A 56 -8.34 0.07 -3.69
N ASP A 57 -9.22 0.97 -4.13
CA ASP A 57 -10.26 0.66 -5.13
C ASP A 57 -9.93 1.33 -6.46
N VAL A 58 -10.07 0.57 -7.54
CA VAL A 58 -10.02 1.06 -8.92
C VAL A 58 -11.23 0.52 -9.69
N ASN A 59 -11.56 1.14 -10.83
CA ASN A 59 -12.73 0.75 -11.60
C ASN A 59 -12.57 -0.58 -12.32
N ALA A 60 -11.37 -0.88 -12.81
CA ALA A 60 -11.11 -2.06 -13.63
C ALA A 60 -9.70 -2.60 -13.44
N LYS A 61 -9.45 -3.82 -13.90
CA LYS A 61 -8.14 -4.46 -13.81
C LYS A 61 -7.04 -3.64 -14.51
N ASP A 62 -7.35 -3.02 -15.64
CA ASP A 62 -6.40 -2.19 -16.37
C ASP A 62 -5.96 -0.98 -15.53
N ASP A 63 -6.84 -0.43 -14.72
CA ASP A 63 -6.51 0.68 -13.83
C ASP A 63 -5.56 0.23 -12.72
N LEU A 64 -5.67 -1.01 -12.26
CA LEU A 64 -4.73 -1.55 -11.28
C LEU A 64 -3.32 -1.64 -11.88
N GLU A 65 -3.20 -2.05 -13.14
CA GLU A 65 -1.91 -2.09 -13.83
C GLU A 65 -1.34 -0.68 -14.02
N THR A 66 -2.18 0.29 -14.38
CA THR A 66 -1.77 1.70 -14.47
C THR A 66 -1.23 2.20 -13.15
N TYR A 67 -1.90 1.89 -12.05
CA TYR A 67 -1.46 2.23 -10.71
C TYR A 67 -0.10 1.59 -10.38
N LYS A 68 0.05 0.29 -10.60
CA LYS A 68 1.29 -0.44 -10.29
C LYS A 68 2.48 0.09 -11.08
N ASN A 69 2.26 0.50 -12.33
CA ASN A 69 3.31 0.96 -13.22
C ASN A 69 3.59 2.46 -13.12
N HIS A 70 2.81 3.20 -12.34
CA HIS A 70 3.00 4.63 -12.17
C HIS A 70 4.36 4.92 -11.52
N PRO A 71 5.14 5.91 -12.04
CA PRO A 71 6.47 6.22 -11.49
C PRO A 71 6.47 6.51 -9.99
N GLU A 72 5.45 7.20 -9.49
CA GLU A 72 5.37 7.53 -8.06
C GLU A 72 5.10 6.30 -7.20
N HIS A 73 4.28 5.35 -7.69
CA HIS A 73 4.11 4.06 -7.01
C HIS A 73 5.43 3.28 -6.96
N LYS A 74 6.17 3.26 -8.08
CA LYS A 74 7.45 2.54 -8.13
C LYS A 74 8.46 3.07 -7.14
N LYS A 75 8.51 4.39 -6.94
CA LYS A 75 9.39 5.01 -5.93
C LYS A 75 9.05 4.55 -4.52
N VAL A 76 7.76 4.56 -4.17
CA VAL A 76 7.31 4.13 -2.85
C VAL A 76 7.51 2.63 -2.66
N SER A 77 7.26 1.84 -3.70
CA SER A 77 7.49 0.39 -3.69
C SER A 77 8.97 0.04 -3.46
N ALA A 78 9.89 0.83 -4.00
CA ALA A 78 11.32 0.62 -3.77
C ALA A 78 11.66 0.79 -2.29
N LEU A 79 11.12 1.81 -1.63
CA LEU A 79 11.29 1.98 -0.19
C LEU A 79 10.72 0.80 0.59
N CYS A 80 9.55 0.31 0.20
CA CYS A 80 8.92 -0.86 0.84
C CYS A 80 9.86 -2.07 0.86
N LYS A 81 10.53 -2.34 -0.27
CA LYS A 81 11.44 -3.49 -0.37
C LYS A 81 12.60 -3.41 0.60
N GLU A 82 13.04 -2.22 0.97
CA GLU A 82 14.14 -2.03 1.92
C GLU A 82 13.72 -2.26 3.37
N ILE A 83 12.47 -2.00 3.72
CA ILE A 83 12.02 -1.93 5.11
C ILE A 83 11.10 -3.07 5.53
N ARG A 84 10.57 -3.85 4.59
CA ARG A 84 9.61 -4.91 4.91
C ARG A 84 10.28 -6.24 5.24
N VAL A 85 9.64 -6.98 6.13
CA VAL A 85 9.94 -8.39 6.42
C VAL A 85 9.02 -9.28 5.59
N ASP A 86 7.73 -8.90 5.48
CA ASP A 86 6.71 -9.69 4.83
C ASP A 86 5.68 -8.79 4.16
N ARG A 87 5.05 -9.29 3.11
CA ARG A 87 4.00 -8.60 2.37
C ARG A 87 3.04 -9.63 1.81
N GLN A 88 1.75 -9.41 2.03
CA GLN A 88 0.70 -10.21 1.42
C GLN A 88 -0.28 -9.31 0.70
N ALA A 89 -0.78 -9.77 -0.44
CA ALA A 89 -1.73 -9.01 -1.23
C ALA A 89 -2.84 -9.92 -1.74
N VAL A 90 -4.05 -9.35 -1.83
CA VAL A 90 -5.19 -10.03 -2.44
C VAL A 90 -6.03 -8.99 -3.18
N ASP A 91 -6.52 -9.37 -4.35
CA ASP A 91 -7.36 -8.53 -5.19
C ASP A 91 -8.72 -9.21 -5.35
N ILE A 92 -9.78 -8.45 -5.09
CA ILE A 92 -11.15 -8.96 -5.26
C ILE A 92 -11.91 -8.09 -6.26
N GLU A 93 -12.85 -8.71 -6.95
CA GLU A 93 -13.80 -8.02 -7.81
C GLU A 93 -15.17 -7.96 -7.11
N PHE A 94 -15.81 -6.80 -7.18
CA PHE A 94 -17.12 -6.62 -6.57
C PHE A 94 -17.97 -5.60 -7.31
#